data_07c0e01a746f24a3d4ec99ddd40fb776
#
_entry.id   07c0e01a746f24a3d4ec99ddd40fb776
#
_cell.length_a   1.000
_cell.length_b   1.000
_cell.length_c   1.000
_cell.angle_alpha   90.00
_cell.angle_beta   90.00
_cell.angle_gamma   90.00
#
_symmetry.space_group_name_H-M   'P 1'
#
loop_
_entity.id
_entity.type
_entity.pdbx_description
1 polymer ?
#
loop_
_entity_poly.entity_id
_entity_poly.type
_entity_poly.pdbx_seq_one_letter_code
_entity_poly.pdbx_strand_id
1 'polypeptide(L)'
;MARKILVVEDDEPILDLMDLLIRRLGYEPVLISNGPDALEYARREPPALILLDIMMTPISGWEFLEKLRAEPGLKKIPVIIFSASPSVEEKMATINDPLLGVLHKPVSLTELKAGIERSIR
;
A
#
# COMPACT_ATOMS: atom_id res chain seq x y z
N MET A 1 -15.88 12.02 -7.44
CA MET A 1 -14.73 12.31 -6.58
C MET A 1 -13.67 11.23 -6.74
N ALA A 2 -12.42 11.63 -6.72
CA ALA A 2 -11.33 10.66 -6.85
C ALA A 2 -11.22 9.81 -5.59
N ARG A 3 -10.98 8.51 -5.77
CA ARG A 3 -10.72 7.61 -4.66
C ARG A 3 -9.32 7.85 -4.12
N LYS A 4 -9.16 7.76 -2.81
CA LYS A 4 -7.87 7.97 -2.16
C LYS A 4 -7.09 6.68 -2.08
N ILE A 5 -5.82 6.78 -2.44
CA ILE A 5 -4.86 5.68 -2.31
C ILE A 5 -3.77 6.14 -1.35
N LEU A 6 -3.65 5.45 -0.23
CA LEU A 6 -2.61 5.75 0.76
C LEU A 6 -1.33 5.03 0.35
N VAL A 7 -0.25 5.78 0.23
CA VAL A 7 1.08 5.22 -0.08
C VAL A 7 1.94 5.33 1.16
N VAL A 8 2.40 4.19 1.66
CA VAL A 8 3.26 4.13 2.84
C VAL A 8 4.64 3.69 2.40
N GLU A 9 5.57 4.65 2.38
CA GLU A 9 6.93 4.46 1.86
C GLU A 9 7.84 5.52 2.44
N ASP A 10 9.01 5.13 2.94
CA ASP A 10 9.94 6.09 3.54
C ASP A 10 10.99 6.65 2.56
N ASP A 11 11.03 6.18 1.34
CA ASP A 11 11.93 6.69 0.30
C ASP A 11 11.24 7.81 -0.48
N GLU A 12 11.69 9.06 -0.30
CA GLU A 12 11.06 10.21 -0.94
C GLU A 12 11.00 10.15 -2.47
N PRO A 13 12.07 9.75 -3.18
CA PRO A 13 11.97 9.61 -4.63
C PRO A 13 10.86 8.64 -5.07
N ILE A 14 10.65 7.56 -4.32
CA ILE A 14 9.59 6.61 -4.64
C ILE A 14 8.21 7.22 -4.35
N LEU A 15 8.08 7.96 -3.24
CA LEU A 15 6.83 8.67 -2.94
C LEU A 15 6.48 9.67 -4.05
N ASP A 16 7.47 10.42 -4.53
CA ASP A 16 7.26 11.40 -5.61
C ASP A 16 6.81 10.71 -6.90
N LEU A 17 7.42 9.57 -7.21
CA LEU A 17 7.04 8.81 -8.38
C LEU A 17 5.61 8.27 -8.24
N MET A 18 5.26 7.73 -7.09
CA MET A 18 3.90 7.22 -6.84
C MET A 18 2.87 8.34 -6.90
N ASP A 19 3.20 9.52 -6.38
CA ASP A 19 2.32 10.68 -6.48
C ASP A 19 1.96 10.96 -7.93
N LEU A 20 2.97 11.03 -8.78
CA LEU A 20 2.78 11.29 -10.20
C LEU A 20 1.95 10.21 -10.89
N LEU A 21 2.30 8.93 -10.68
CA LEU A 21 1.64 7.83 -11.35
C LEU A 21 0.18 7.66 -10.90
N ILE A 22 -0.08 7.78 -9.61
CA ILE A 22 -1.43 7.61 -9.08
C ILE A 22 -2.36 8.72 -9.56
N ARG A 23 -1.88 9.96 -9.58
CA ARG A 23 -2.67 11.07 -10.13
C ARG A 23 -2.95 10.89 -11.61
N ARG A 24 -1.97 10.37 -12.33
CA ARG A 24 -2.12 10.11 -13.76
C ARG A 24 -3.19 9.07 -14.05
N LEU A 25 -3.39 8.14 -13.12
CA LEU A 25 -4.43 7.11 -13.24
C LEU A 25 -5.80 7.57 -12.76
N GLY A 26 -5.92 8.81 -12.27
CA GLY A 26 -7.20 9.38 -11.87
C GLY A 26 -7.55 9.19 -10.40
N TYR A 27 -6.59 8.82 -9.57
CA TYR A 27 -6.79 8.66 -8.13
C TYR A 27 -6.12 9.78 -7.36
N GLU A 28 -6.47 9.91 -6.10
CA GLU A 28 -5.86 10.91 -5.21
C GLU A 28 -4.85 10.21 -4.30
N PRO A 29 -3.54 10.45 -4.45
CA PRO A 29 -2.56 9.85 -3.55
C PRO A 29 -2.48 10.60 -2.23
N VAL A 30 -2.30 9.84 -1.15
CA VAL A 30 -1.97 10.37 0.17
C VAL A 30 -0.63 9.72 0.53
N LEU A 31 0.40 10.53 0.69
CA LEU A 31 1.77 10.05 0.84
C LEU A 31 2.19 10.17 2.30
N ILE A 32 2.51 9.05 2.94
CA ILE A 32 2.93 9.05 4.34
C ILE A 32 4.20 8.19 4.46
N SER A 33 5.19 8.72 5.15
CA SER A 33 6.53 8.13 5.17
C SER A 33 6.79 7.12 6.27
N ASN A 34 5.80 6.81 7.10
CA ASN A 34 5.98 5.83 8.17
C ASN A 34 4.67 5.14 8.55
N GLY A 35 4.79 3.96 9.16
CA GLY A 35 3.63 3.15 9.50
C GLY A 35 2.71 3.75 10.54
N PRO A 36 3.23 4.25 11.68
CA PRO A 36 2.35 4.81 12.72
C PRO A 36 1.45 5.95 12.23
N ASP A 37 2.02 6.89 11.47
CA ASP A 37 1.23 8.00 10.93
C ASP A 37 0.22 7.51 9.89
N ALA A 38 0.59 6.49 9.11
CA ALA A 38 -0.30 5.91 8.13
C ALA A 38 -1.50 5.22 8.78
N LEU A 39 -1.28 4.51 9.88
CA LEU A 39 -2.38 3.90 10.64
C LEU A 39 -3.33 4.95 11.18
N GLU A 40 -2.77 6.03 11.74
CA GLU A 40 -3.57 7.14 12.26
C GLU A 40 -4.41 7.77 11.17
N TYR A 41 -3.81 8.00 10.01
CA TYR A 41 -4.54 8.56 8.86
C TYR A 41 -5.67 7.63 8.43
N ALA A 42 -5.40 6.33 8.30
CA ALA A 42 -6.39 5.36 7.87
C ALA A 42 -7.57 5.27 8.83
N ARG A 43 -7.33 5.44 10.13
CA ARG A 43 -8.41 5.47 11.12
C ARG A 43 -9.34 6.64 10.92
N ARG A 44 -8.79 7.81 10.58
CA ARG A 44 -9.58 9.03 10.37
C ARG A 44 -10.26 9.06 9.01
N GLU A 45 -9.57 8.61 7.97
CA GLU A 45 -10.07 8.62 6.60
C GLU A 45 -9.68 7.33 5.90
N PRO A 46 -10.47 6.25 6.06
CA PRO A 46 -10.15 4.99 5.42
C PRO A 46 -9.98 5.13 3.91
N PRO A 47 -8.80 4.80 3.37
CA PRO A 47 -8.58 4.90 1.92
C PRO A 47 -9.22 3.73 1.17
N ALA A 48 -9.32 3.87 -0.15
CA ALA A 48 -9.81 2.79 -1.00
C ALA A 48 -8.78 1.67 -1.16
N LEU A 49 -7.49 2.00 -1.01
CA LEU A 49 -6.39 1.06 -1.20
C LEU A 49 -5.16 1.60 -0.47
N ILE A 50 -4.32 0.70 0.02
CA ILE A 50 -3.03 1.05 0.58
C ILE A 50 -1.93 0.39 -0.24
N LEU A 51 -0.97 1.19 -0.70
CA LEU A 51 0.27 0.71 -1.32
C LEU A 51 1.32 0.75 -0.22
N LEU A 52 1.91 -0.40 0.09
CA LEU A 52 2.72 -0.57 1.29
C LEU A 52 4.10 -1.10 0.97
N ASP A 53 5.13 -0.35 1.35
CA ASP A 53 6.51 -0.85 1.31
C ASP A 53 6.79 -1.70 2.55
N ILE A 54 7.59 -2.73 2.37
CA ILE A 54 7.95 -3.65 3.46
C ILE A 54 9.11 -3.12 4.29
N MET A 55 10.08 -2.50 3.63
CA MET A 55 11.33 -2.08 4.28
C MET A 55 11.22 -0.67 4.85
N MET A 56 10.56 -0.56 5.99
CA MET A 56 10.34 0.74 6.66
C MET A 56 10.73 0.69 8.13
N THR A 57 10.88 1.87 8.71
CA THR A 57 11.06 2.08 10.15
C THR A 57 10.08 3.15 10.62
N PRO A 58 9.70 3.19 11.90
CA PRO A 58 10.07 2.30 13.01
C PRO A 58 9.39 0.93 12.97
N ILE A 59 8.33 0.76 12.18
CA ILE A 59 7.71 -0.55 12.01
C ILE A 59 7.83 -0.97 10.54
N SER A 60 7.98 -2.27 10.32
CA SER A 60 8.04 -2.82 8.96
C SER A 60 6.66 -2.82 8.32
N GLY A 61 6.61 -3.03 7.01
CA GLY A 61 5.34 -3.18 6.32
C GLY A 61 4.54 -4.37 6.83
N TRP A 62 5.21 -5.46 7.22
CA TRP A 62 4.53 -6.62 7.78
C TRP A 62 3.86 -6.30 9.11
N GLU A 63 4.54 -5.56 9.98
CA GLU A 63 3.95 -5.11 11.24
C GLU A 63 2.78 -4.18 11.01
N PHE A 64 2.91 -3.27 10.04
CA PHE A 64 1.83 -2.37 9.67
C PHE A 64 0.59 -3.17 9.22
N LEU A 65 0.79 -4.16 8.34
CA LEU A 65 -0.29 -5.01 7.85
C LEU A 65 -0.99 -5.74 8.98
N GLU A 66 -0.21 -6.28 9.92
CA GLU A 66 -0.75 -6.99 11.07
C GLU A 66 -1.63 -6.07 11.90
N LYS A 67 -1.15 -4.87 12.20
CA LYS A 67 -1.92 -3.88 12.96
C LYS A 67 -3.18 -3.43 12.22
N LEU A 68 -3.09 -3.25 10.93
CA LEU A 68 -4.23 -2.87 10.09
C LEU A 68 -5.33 -3.92 10.15
N ARG A 69 -4.95 -5.19 10.01
CA ARG A 69 -5.91 -6.30 10.01
C ARG A 69 -6.51 -6.59 11.37
N ALA A 70 -5.87 -6.13 12.44
CA ALA A 70 -6.38 -6.29 13.80
C ALA A 70 -7.49 -5.30 14.14
N GLU A 71 -7.64 -4.22 13.38
CA GLU A 71 -8.68 -3.22 13.64
C GLU A 71 -9.94 -3.48 12.81
N PRO A 72 -11.12 -3.64 13.45
CA PRO A 72 -12.35 -3.95 12.72
C PRO A 72 -12.70 -2.95 11.62
N GLY A 73 -12.43 -1.67 11.83
CA GLY A 73 -12.71 -0.64 10.84
C GLY A 73 -11.75 -0.60 9.67
N LEU A 74 -10.63 -1.31 9.75
CA LEU A 74 -9.56 -1.25 8.74
C LEU A 74 -9.27 -2.60 8.09
N LYS A 75 -9.76 -3.68 8.64
CA LYS A 75 -9.38 -5.02 8.20
C LYS A 75 -9.80 -5.39 6.78
N LYS A 76 -10.71 -4.62 6.19
CA LYS A 76 -11.18 -4.90 4.83
C LYS A 76 -10.59 -3.98 3.77
N ILE A 77 -9.65 -3.12 4.15
CA ILE A 77 -9.00 -2.25 3.18
C ILE A 77 -8.01 -3.08 2.34
N PRO A 78 -8.13 -3.07 1.01
CA PRO A 78 -7.16 -3.79 0.18
C PRO A 78 -5.76 -3.21 0.33
N VAL A 79 -4.75 -4.08 0.29
CA VAL A 79 -3.35 -3.68 0.41
C VAL A 79 -2.58 -4.31 -0.74
N ILE A 80 -1.74 -3.52 -1.39
CA ILE A 80 -0.76 -4.01 -2.34
C ILE A 80 0.62 -3.73 -1.75
N ILE A 81 1.38 -4.80 -1.54
CA ILE A 81 2.76 -4.68 -1.11
C ILE A 81 3.60 -4.42 -2.36
N PHE A 82 4.45 -3.39 -2.32
CA PHE A 82 5.40 -3.19 -3.40
C PHE A 82 6.81 -3.21 -2.83
N SER A 83 7.67 -4.05 -3.42
CA SER A 83 8.99 -4.32 -2.85
C SER A 83 9.96 -4.79 -3.90
N ALA A 84 11.25 -4.51 -3.66
CA ALA A 84 12.35 -5.05 -4.45
C ALA A 84 12.85 -6.39 -3.90
N SER A 85 12.38 -6.81 -2.73
CA SER A 85 12.85 -8.02 -2.07
C SER A 85 12.27 -9.28 -2.72
N PRO A 86 13.12 -10.25 -3.08
CA PRO A 86 12.62 -11.53 -3.61
C PRO A 86 11.95 -12.41 -2.57
N SER A 87 12.15 -12.14 -1.28
CA SER A 87 11.56 -12.94 -0.20
C SER A 87 10.10 -12.60 0.09
N VAL A 88 9.57 -11.55 -0.53
CA VAL A 88 8.17 -11.14 -0.30
C VAL A 88 7.18 -12.26 -0.62
N GLU A 89 7.39 -12.97 -1.71
CA GLU A 89 6.48 -14.01 -2.12
C GLU A 89 6.46 -15.19 -1.16
N GLU A 90 7.60 -15.51 -0.56
CA GLU A 90 7.67 -16.56 0.45
C GLU A 90 6.83 -16.19 1.67
N LYS A 91 6.92 -14.93 2.11
CA LYS A 91 6.13 -14.43 3.22
C LYS A 91 4.65 -14.39 2.86
N MET A 92 4.34 -13.95 1.65
CA MET A 92 2.95 -13.90 1.17
C MET A 92 2.30 -15.27 1.18
N ALA A 93 3.05 -16.32 0.89
CA ALA A 93 2.54 -17.68 0.89
C ALA A 93 2.09 -18.15 2.27
N THR A 94 2.56 -17.50 3.34
CA THR A 94 2.16 -17.84 4.71
C THR A 94 0.97 -17.02 5.20
N ILE A 95 0.52 -16.05 4.41
CA ILE A 95 -0.57 -15.14 4.80
C ILE A 95 -1.82 -15.47 3.99
N ASN A 96 -2.89 -15.80 4.68
CA ASN A 96 -4.17 -16.08 4.04
C ASN A 96 -5.03 -14.82 4.06
N ASP A 97 -4.80 -13.93 3.10
CA ASP A 97 -5.49 -12.64 3.02
C ASP A 97 -5.90 -12.38 1.57
N PRO A 98 -7.19 -12.54 1.22
CA PRO A 98 -7.66 -12.34 -0.16
C PRO A 98 -7.59 -10.88 -0.62
N LEU A 99 -7.41 -9.94 0.30
CA LEU A 99 -7.31 -8.51 -0.03
C LEU A 99 -5.86 -8.03 -0.13
N LEU A 100 -4.91 -8.95 -0.15
CA LEU A 100 -3.49 -8.63 -0.22
C LEU A 100 -2.94 -8.98 -1.59
N GLY A 101 -2.33 -7.99 -2.25
CA GLY A 101 -1.64 -8.19 -3.52
C GLY A 101 -0.17 -7.81 -3.42
N VAL A 102 0.58 -8.04 -4.48
CA VAL A 102 2.00 -7.69 -4.53
C VAL A 102 2.36 -7.12 -5.91
N LEU A 103 3.23 -6.11 -5.89
CA LEU A 103 3.87 -5.55 -7.08
C LEU A 103 5.36 -5.47 -6.78
N HIS A 104 6.18 -5.80 -7.77
CA HIS A 104 7.63 -5.76 -7.61
C HIS A 104 8.20 -4.45 -8.12
N LYS A 105 9.16 -3.89 -7.41
CA LYS A 105 9.89 -2.70 -7.86
C LYS A 105 10.92 -3.10 -8.92
N PRO A 106 11.13 -2.29 -9.96
CA PRO A 106 10.43 -1.05 -10.27
C PRO A 106 9.03 -1.31 -10.85
N VAL A 107 8.07 -0.47 -10.47
CA VAL A 107 6.67 -0.64 -10.89
C VAL A 107 6.40 0.23 -12.10
N SER A 108 5.89 -0.35 -13.19
CA SER A 108 5.47 0.41 -14.36
C SER A 108 4.05 0.95 -14.17
N LEU A 109 3.70 1.97 -14.95
CA LEU A 109 2.34 2.52 -14.93
C LEU A 109 1.30 1.45 -15.25
N THR A 110 1.59 0.60 -16.23
CA THR A 110 0.67 -0.48 -16.63
C THR A 110 0.44 -1.47 -15.51
N GLU A 111 1.51 -1.89 -14.82
CA GLU A 111 1.39 -2.84 -13.70
C GLU A 111 0.66 -2.22 -12.52
N LEU A 112 0.95 -0.96 -12.23
CA LEU A 112 0.29 -0.24 -11.15
C LEU A 112 -1.20 -0.11 -11.42
N LYS A 113 -1.56 0.27 -12.64
CA LYS A 113 -2.95 0.40 -13.05
C LYS A 113 -3.70 -0.93 -12.88
N ALA A 114 -3.12 -2.00 -13.38
CA ALA A 114 -3.75 -3.33 -13.30
C ALA A 114 -3.92 -3.76 -11.83
N GLY A 115 -2.92 -3.54 -10.99
CA GLY A 115 -2.97 -3.88 -9.58
C GLY A 115 -4.06 -3.11 -8.85
N ILE A 116 -4.13 -1.80 -9.09
CA ILE A 116 -5.14 -0.96 -8.46
C ILE A 116 -6.55 -1.39 -8.89
N GLU A 117 -6.75 -1.60 -10.17
CA GLU A 117 -8.07 -2.01 -10.68
C GLU A 117 -8.55 -3.34 -10.12
N ARG A 118 -7.63 -4.31 -9.95
CA ARG A 118 -7.98 -5.59 -9.34
C ARG A 118 -8.36 -5.45 -7.87
N SER A 119 -7.72 -4.53 -7.18
CA SER A 119 -7.87 -4.38 -5.72
C SER A 119 -9.09 -3.55 -5.32
N ILE A 120 -9.46 -2.57 -6.14
CA ILE A 120 -10.52 -1.60 -5.78
C ILE A 120 -11.93 -2.06 -6.16
N ARG A 121 -12.05 -3.08 -6.92
CA ARG A 121 -13.37 -3.56 -7.38
C ARG A 121 -14.42 -3.67 -6.30
#